data_2774ad4038698f5d4ff7c6f20292cf3c
#
_entry.id   2774ad4038698f5d4ff7c6f20292cf3c
#
_cell.length_a   1.000
_cell.length_b   1.000
_cell.length_c   1.000
_cell.angle_alpha   90.00
_cell.angle_beta   90.00
_cell.angle_gamma   90.00
#
_symmetry.space_group_name_H-M   'P 1'
#
loop_
_entity.id
_entity.type
_entity.pdbx_description
1 polymer ?
#
loop_
_entity_poly.entity_id
_entity_poly.type
_entity_poly.pdbx_seq_one_letter_code
_entity_poly.pdbx_strand_id
1 'polypeptide(L)'
;MISSKYFDHTILKAEATEAQVAKICDEALANDFASVCVNQYYTRFVAEKLKGSDVKVCTVVGFPLGMSDTGVKAFETKAAIEDGAQEIDMVINVGALKDKKYDYVKNDIHTLKEVCGSDIVLKVIIETCLLTDEEKVKACELAKEADFVKTSTGFSTGGAKAEDVALMRKTVGDDMGVKASGGIHTAEEAQAMIDAGASRLGTSATLAIIGK
;
A
#
# COMPACT_ATOMS: atom_id res chain seq x y z
N MET A 1 15.50 -14.61 9.91
CA MET A 1 15.78 -13.33 9.21
C MET A 1 14.65 -13.11 8.22
N ILE A 2 13.98 -11.96 8.27
CA ILE A 2 12.87 -11.63 7.36
C ILE A 2 13.45 -11.34 5.97
N SER A 3 12.85 -11.91 4.91
CA SER A 3 13.27 -11.65 3.54
C SER A 3 13.07 -10.18 3.16
N SER A 4 14.05 -9.59 2.45
CA SER A 4 13.97 -8.22 1.95
C SER A 4 12.76 -7.98 1.04
N LYS A 5 12.28 -9.01 0.36
CA LYS A 5 11.11 -8.94 -0.55
C LYS A 5 9.77 -8.78 0.16
N TYR A 6 9.73 -8.80 1.49
CA TYR A 6 8.54 -8.38 2.23
C TYR A 6 8.37 -6.85 2.28
N PHE A 7 9.41 -6.06 2.05
CA PHE A 7 9.40 -4.64 2.39
C PHE A 7 9.11 -3.72 1.20
N ASP A 8 8.10 -2.89 1.36
CA ASP A 8 7.89 -1.64 0.63
C ASP A 8 8.54 -0.52 1.47
N HIS A 9 9.76 -0.12 1.08
CA HIS A 9 10.51 0.94 1.77
C HIS A 9 9.86 2.28 1.48
N THR A 10 9.34 2.96 2.52
CA THR A 10 8.31 3.98 2.36
C THR A 10 8.73 5.34 2.90
N ILE A 11 8.49 6.40 2.11
CA ILE A 11 8.54 7.80 2.54
C ILE A 11 7.35 8.57 1.96
N LEU A 12 6.41 8.99 2.83
CA LEU A 12 5.17 9.67 2.45
C LEU A 12 4.95 11.00 3.16
N LYS A 13 5.93 11.47 3.96
CA LYS A 13 5.84 12.74 4.67
C LYS A 13 5.71 13.90 3.68
N ALA A 14 4.85 14.87 4.02
CA ALA A 14 4.60 16.04 3.17
C ALA A 14 5.87 16.88 2.92
N GLU A 15 6.78 16.89 3.89
CA GLU A 15 8.05 17.62 3.85
C GLU A 15 9.22 16.78 3.28
N ALA A 16 8.96 15.59 2.75
CA ALA A 16 10.01 14.75 2.18
C ALA A 16 10.72 15.47 1.02
N THR A 17 12.04 15.53 1.10
CA THR A 17 12.89 16.16 0.08
C THR A 17 13.40 15.13 -0.93
N GLU A 18 13.78 15.60 -2.13
CA GLU A 18 14.37 14.75 -3.17
C GLU A 18 15.61 13.99 -2.66
N ALA A 19 16.45 14.63 -1.84
CA ALA A 19 17.62 13.99 -1.24
C ALA A 19 17.24 12.82 -0.31
N GLN A 20 16.13 12.96 0.45
CA GLN A 20 15.62 11.88 1.29
C GLN A 20 15.03 10.74 0.45
N VAL A 21 14.32 11.07 -0.63
CA VAL A 21 13.79 10.06 -1.57
C VAL A 21 14.93 9.34 -2.30
N ALA A 22 15.97 10.05 -2.74
CA ALA A 22 17.17 9.44 -3.33
C ALA A 22 17.81 8.43 -2.37
N LYS A 23 17.95 8.81 -1.09
CA LYS A 23 18.52 7.95 -0.06
C LYS A 23 17.75 6.64 0.10
N ILE A 24 16.40 6.68 0.17
CA ILE A 24 15.62 5.44 0.29
C ILE A 24 15.66 4.58 -0.97
N CYS A 25 15.85 5.17 -2.16
CA CYS A 25 16.11 4.40 -3.38
C CYS A 25 17.44 3.66 -3.28
N ASP A 26 18.51 4.34 -2.86
CA ASP A 26 19.84 3.73 -2.68
C ASP A 26 19.79 2.60 -1.64
N GLU A 27 19.07 2.80 -0.52
CA GLU A 27 18.85 1.79 0.51
C GLU A 27 18.09 0.57 -0.03
N ALA A 28 17.05 0.81 -0.84
CA ALA A 28 16.24 -0.25 -1.44
C ALA A 28 17.05 -1.07 -2.46
N LEU A 29 17.86 -0.43 -3.28
CA LEU A 29 18.77 -1.09 -4.22
C LEU A 29 19.82 -1.94 -3.50
N ALA A 30 20.44 -1.38 -2.45
CA ALA A 30 21.50 -2.07 -1.69
C ALA A 30 20.98 -3.31 -0.93
N ASN A 31 19.69 -3.38 -0.64
CA ASN A 31 19.07 -4.46 0.14
C ASN A 31 18.06 -5.30 -0.66
N ASP A 32 17.88 -5.00 -1.93
CA ASP A 32 16.95 -5.70 -2.82
C ASP A 32 15.52 -5.79 -2.22
N PHE A 33 14.97 -4.64 -1.77
CA PHE A 33 13.60 -4.58 -1.24
C PHE A 33 12.56 -4.83 -2.34
N ALA A 34 11.30 -5.08 -1.95
CA ALA A 34 10.23 -5.31 -2.91
C ALA A 34 9.90 -4.06 -3.71
N SER A 35 9.76 -2.92 -3.04
CA SER A 35 9.48 -1.63 -3.68
C SER A 35 10.01 -0.44 -2.88
N VAL A 36 10.04 0.72 -3.53
CA VAL A 36 10.08 2.05 -2.91
C VAL A 36 8.70 2.68 -3.07
N CYS A 37 8.08 3.11 -1.95
CA CYS A 37 6.74 3.69 -1.94
C CYS A 37 6.80 5.18 -1.60
N VAL A 38 6.27 6.02 -2.51
CA VAL A 38 6.33 7.48 -2.45
C VAL A 38 4.99 8.14 -2.78
N ASN A 39 4.88 9.44 -2.52
CA ASN A 39 3.81 10.27 -3.11
C ASN A 39 4.05 10.43 -4.62
N GLN A 40 2.97 10.63 -5.38
CA GLN A 40 2.98 10.67 -6.84
C GLN A 40 3.98 11.67 -7.43
N TYR A 41 4.20 12.81 -6.79
CA TYR A 41 5.19 13.81 -7.21
C TYR A 41 6.59 13.23 -7.46
N TYR A 42 6.98 12.20 -6.71
CA TYR A 42 8.29 11.58 -6.82
C TYR A 42 8.33 10.32 -7.69
N THR A 43 7.21 9.88 -8.26
CA THR A 43 7.14 8.60 -9.01
C THR A 43 8.14 8.54 -10.14
N ARG A 44 8.21 9.55 -10.99
CA ARG A 44 9.16 9.60 -12.13
C ARG A 44 10.61 9.60 -11.65
N PHE A 45 10.92 10.37 -10.64
CA PHE A 45 12.28 10.40 -10.06
C PHE A 45 12.70 9.03 -9.52
N VAL A 46 11.80 8.34 -8.79
CA VAL A 46 12.05 6.98 -8.28
C VAL A 46 12.18 5.98 -9.43
N ALA A 47 11.34 6.08 -10.47
CA ALA A 47 11.43 5.21 -11.64
C ALA A 47 12.78 5.33 -12.35
N GLU A 48 13.32 6.56 -12.49
CA GLU A 48 14.65 6.79 -13.05
C GLU A 48 15.77 6.20 -12.17
N LYS A 49 15.67 6.37 -10.84
CA LYS A 49 16.62 5.87 -9.86
C LYS A 49 16.68 4.35 -9.80
N LEU A 50 15.53 3.68 -9.91
CA LEU A 50 15.41 2.21 -9.79
C LEU A 50 15.56 1.49 -11.13
N LYS A 51 15.80 2.22 -12.24
CA LYS A 51 15.89 1.65 -13.59
C LYS A 51 16.92 0.53 -13.68
N GLY A 52 16.49 -0.61 -14.19
CA GLY A 52 17.37 -1.79 -14.37
C GLY A 52 17.49 -2.68 -13.13
N SER A 53 16.77 -2.38 -12.06
CA SER A 53 16.67 -3.24 -10.87
C SER A 53 15.32 -3.98 -10.80
N ASP A 54 15.22 -4.94 -9.87
CA ASP A 54 13.97 -5.64 -9.57
C ASP A 54 13.10 -4.93 -8.54
N VAL A 55 13.60 -3.84 -7.93
CA VAL A 55 12.85 -3.03 -6.95
C VAL A 55 11.75 -2.25 -7.67
N LYS A 56 10.50 -2.43 -7.24
CA LYS A 56 9.33 -1.82 -7.88
C LYS A 56 9.12 -0.38 -7.45
N VAL A 57 8.55 0.41 -8.35
CA VAL A 57 8.07 1.77 -8.07
C VAL A 57 6.63 1.67 -7.59
N CYS A 58 6.39 2.00 -6.33
CA CYS A 58 5.06 2.06 -5.73
C CYS A 58 4.67 3.51 -5.45
N THR A 59 3.43 3.88 -5.74
CA THR A 59 2.90 5.19 -5.37
C THR A 59 1.49 5.09 -4.78
N VAL A 60 1.08 6.11 -4.02
CA VAL A 60 -0.23 6.20 -3.40
C VAL A 60 -1.19 7.01 -4.26
N VAL A 61 -2.50 6.69 -4.19
CA VAL A 61 -3.57 7.35 -4.95
C VAL A 61 -4.78 7.62 -4.04
N GLY A 62 -5.39 8.81 -4.19
CA GLY A 62 -6.46 9.27 -3.30
C GLY A 62 -6.02 9.41 -1.84
N PHE A 63 -4.75 9.59 -1.62
CA PHE A 63 -4.10 9.46 -0.33
C PHE A 63 -3.96 10.80 0.42
N PRO A 64 -4.13 10.83 1.76
CA PRO A 64 -4.44 9.66 2.62
C PRO A 64 -5.93 9.44 2.90
N LEU A 65 -6.84 10.31 2.47
CA LEU A 65 -8.23 10.35 2.92
C LEU A 65 -9.19 9.45 2.12
N GLY A 66 -8.85 9.09 0.89
CA GLY A 66 -9.73 8.32 0.01
C GLY A 66 -10.98 9.06 -0.49
N MET A 67 -11.10 10.36 -0.21
CA MET A 67 -12.32 11.16 -0.41
C MET A 67 -12.43 11.84 -1.78
N SER A 68 -11.45 11.65 -2.66
CA SER A 68 -11.54 12.12 -4.04
C SER A 68 -12.54 11.28 -4.84
N ASP A 69 -13.20 11.90 -5.82
CA ASP A 69 -14.05 11.16 -6.76
C ASP A 69 -13.28 10.10 -7.54
N THR A 70 -13.97 9.03 -7.94
CA THR A 70 -13.40 7.93 -8.73
C THR A 70 -12.66 8.41 -9.97
N GLY A 71 -13.22 9.38 -10.72
CA GLY A 71 -12.57 9.95 -11.90
C GLY A 71 -11.25 10.66 -11.60
N VAL A 72 -11.14 11.32 -10.43
CA VAL A 72 -9.90 11.97 -9.98
C VAL A 72 -8.85 10.90 -9.64
N LYS A 73 -9.22 9.86 -8.88
CA LYS A 73 -8.32 8.74 -8.56
C LYS A 73 -7.86 7.99 -9.81
N ALA A 74 -8.77 7.77 -10.78
CA ALA A 74 -8.43 7.14 -12.06
C ALA A 74 -7.43 7.97 -12.86
N PHE A 75 -7.60 9.29 -12.91
CA PHE A 75 -6.65 10.20 -13.53
C PHE A 75 -5.28 10.19 -12.83
N GLU A 76 -5.28 10.23 -11.50
CA GLU A 76 -4.06 10.14 -10.67
C GLU A 76 -3.34 8.81 -10.91
N THR A 77 -4.07 7.69 -10.96
CA THR A 77 -3.54 6.36 -11.29
C THR A 77 -2.88 6.33 -12.65
N LYS A 78 -3.56 6.85 -13.68
CA LYS A 78 -3.03 6.91 -15.04
C LYS A 78 -1.75 7.74 -15.11
N ALA A 79 -1.74 8.93 -14.52
CA ALA A 79 -0.56 9.78 -14.47
C ALA A 79 0.61 9.11 -13.74
N ALA A 80 0.33 8.40 -12.64
CA ALA A 80 1.34 7.65 -11.90
C ALA A 80 1.96 6.52 -12.75
N ILE A 81 1.17 5.79 -13.52
CA ILE A 81 1.64 4.74 -14.43
C ILE A 81 2.49 5.34 -15.56
N GLU A 82 2.07 6.46 -16.14
CA GLU A 82 2.83 7.19 -17.16
C GLU A 82 4.19 7.69 -16.61
N ASP A 83 4.27 7.99 -15.30
CA ASP A 83 5.49 8.36 -14.59
C ASP A 83 6.36 7.14 -14.18
N GLY A 84 5.90 5.91 -14.45
CA GLY A 84 6.66 4.68 -14.23
C GLY A 84 6.28 3.88 -12.98
N ALA A 85 5.14 4.15 -12.34
CA ALA A 85 4.62 3.32 -11.26
C ALA A 85 4.31 1.89 -11.77
N GLN A 86 4.70 0.90 -10.98
CA GLN A 86 4.45 -0.51 -11.22
C GLN A 86 3.49 -1.10 -10.15
N GLU A 87 3.30 -0.38 -9.06
CA GLU A 87 2.39 -0.71 -7.98
C GLU A 87 1.64 0.56 -7.53
N ILE A 88 0.35 0.45 -7.32
CA ILE A 88 -0.55 1.55 -6.90
C ILE A 88 -1.21 1.16 -5.58
N ASP A 89 -1.05 1.99 -4.55
CA ASP A 89 -1.71 1.85 -3.25
C ASP A 89 -2.85 2.88 -3.17
N MET A 90 -4.08 2.51 -3.56
CA MET A 90 -5.25 3.39 -3.47
C MET A 90 -5.88 3.37 -2.08
N VAL A 91 -6.51 4.47 -1.67
CA VAL A 91 -7.34 4.52 -0.46
C VAL A 91 -8.82 4.48 -0.82
N ILE A 92 -9.59 3.59 -0.16
CA ILE A 92 -11.05 3.55 -0.35
C ILE A 92 -11.71 4.82 0.21
N ASN A 93 -12.93 5.13 -0.26
CA ASN A 93 -13.77 6.10 0.41
C ASN A 93 -14.42 5.45 1.66
N VAL A 94 -13.78 5.65 2.82
CA VAL A 94 -14.23 5.09 4.10
C VAL A 94 -15.63 5.59 4.48
N GLY A 95 -15.94 6.86 4.20
CA GLY A 95 -17.27 7.42 4.46
C GLY A 95 -18.36 6.71 3.66
N ALA A 96 -18.11 6.45 2.37
CA ALA A 96 -19.04 5.70 1.53
C ALA A 96 -19.22 4.25 2.01
N LEU A 97 -18.16 3.60 2.50
CA LEU A 97 -18.24 2.26 3.10
C LEU A 97 -19.14 2.28 4.34
N LYS A 98 -18.96 3.26 5.24
CA LYS A 98 -19.79 3.42 6.45
C LYS A 98 -21.25 3.72 6.13
N ASP A 99 -21.50 4.50 5.09
CA ASP A 99 -22.84 4.76 4.55
C ASP A 99 -23.45 3.53 3.82
N LYS A 100 -22.72 2.41 3.77
CA LYS A 100 -23.10 1.18 3.06
C LYS A 100 -23.31 1.37 1.54
N LYS A 101 -22.67 2.39 0.96
CA LYS A 101 -22.65 2.64 -0.49
C LYS A 101 -21.66 1.68 -1.17
N TYR A 102 -21.92 0.39 -1.02
CA TYR A 102 -20.98 -0.68 -1.44
C TYR A 102 -20.72 -0.70 -2.94
N ASP A 103 -21.76 -0.41 -3.74
CA ASP A 103 -21.62 -0.33 -5.20
C ASP A 103 -20.66 0.80 -5.61
N TYR A 104 -20.69 1.95 -4.90
CA TYR A 104 -19.75 3.04 -5.13
C TYR A 104 -18.31 2.60 -4.79
N VAL A 105 -18.10 2.02 -3.61
CA VAL A 105 -16.76 1.56 -3.20
C VAL A 105 -16.22 0.48 -4.13
N LYS A 106 -17.08 -0.46 -4.55
CA LYS A 106 -16.70 -1.50 -5.52
C LYS A 106 -16.34 -0.89 -6.88
N ASN A 107 -17.16 0.03 -7.38
CA ASN A 107 -16.90 0.71 -8.66
C ASN A 107 -15.62 1.55 -8.61
N ASP A 108 -15.31 2.19 -7.48
CA ASP A 108 -14.07 2.95 -7.28
C ASP A 108 -12.84 2.04 -7.47
N ILE A 109 -12.84 0.87 -6.81
CA ILE A 109 -11.77 -0.13 -6.93
C ILE A 109 -11.70 -0.72 -8.36
N HIS A 110 -12.85 -1.11 -8.90
CA HIS A 110 -12.94 -1.67 -10.25
C HIS A 110 -12.38 -0.72 -11.31
N THR A 111 -12.78 0.56 -11.28
CA THR A 111 -12.30 1.57 -12.22
C THR A 111 -10.78 1.72 -12.17
N LEU A 112 -10.18 1.72 -10.96
CA LEU A 112 -8.73 1.82 -10.84
C LEU A 112 -8.05 0.53 -11.30
N LYS A 113 -8.64 -0.65 -11.04
CA LYS A 113 -8.11 -1.92 -11.55
C LYS A 113 -8.14 -1.99 -13.08
N GLU A 114 -9.17 -1.46 -13.73
CA GLU A 114 -9.21 -1.35 -15.20
C GLU A 114 -8.07 -0.45 -15.73
N VAL A 115 -7.80 0.69 -15.05
CA VAL A 115 -6.68 1.58 -15.43
C VAL A 115 -5.32 0.88 -15.22
N CYS A 116 -5.16 0.09 -14.16
CA CYS A 116 -3.95 -0.69 -13.89
C CYS A 116 -3.75 -1.84 -14.91
N GLY A 117 -4.83 -2.43 -15.41
CA GLY A 117 -4.75 -3.62 -16.26
C GLY A 117 -4.13 -4.83 -15.54
N SER A 118 -3.44 -5.68 -16.30
CA SER A 118 -2.77 -6.89 -15.79
C SER A 118 -1.34 -6.63 -15.27
N ASP A 119 -0.72 -5.54 -15.70
CA ASP A 119 0.73 -5.34 -15.54
C ASP A 119 1.08 -4.53 -14.28
N ILE A 120 0.10 -3.79 -13.75
CA ILE A 120 0.27 -2.92 -12.59
C ILE A 120 -0.48 -3.51 -11.39
N VAL A 121 0.25 -3.70 -10.29
CA VAL A 121 -0.31 -4.21 -9.03
C VAL A 121 -1.16 -3.13 -8.36
N LEU A 122 -2.43 -3.42 -8.08
CA LEU A 122 -3.33 -2.57 -7.31
C LEU A 122 -3.45 -3.08 -5.88
N LYS A 123 -3.15 -2.22 -4.89
CA LYS A 123 -3.35 -2.50 -3.47
C LYS A 123 -4.39 -1.54 -2.91
N VAL A 124 -5.34 -2.06 -2.14
CA VAL A 124 -6.49 -1.32 -1.61
C VAL A 124 -6.32 -1.07 -0.12
N ILE A 125 -6.06 0.19 0.27
CA ILE A 125 -5.97 0.61 1.67
C ILE A 125 -7.39 0.76 2.21
N ILE A 126 -7.73 -0.05 3.21
CA ILE A 126 -9.07 -0.02 3.83
C ILE A 126 -9.14 0.85 5.09
N GLU A 127 -8.00 1.25 5.66
CA GLU A 127 -7.86 2.07 6.88
C GLU A 127 -8.53 1.41 8.10
N THR A 128 -7.98 0.28 8.51
CA THR A 128 -8.57 -0.62 9.52
C THR A 128 -8.92 0.06 10.84
N CYS A 129 -8.13 1.07 11.26
CA CYS A 129 -8.36 1.76 12.52
C CYS A 129 -9.67 2.57 12.58
N LEU A 130 -10.30 2.82 11.43
CA LEU A 130 -11.60 3.51 11.33
C LEU A 130 -12.79 2.56 11.19
N LEU A 131 -12.55 1.24 11.10
CA LEU A 131 -13.55 0.23 10.73
C LEU A 131 -13.84 -0.73 11.88
N THR A 132 -15.09 -1.17 11.98
CA THR A 132 -15.45 -2.37 12.75
C THR A 132 -14.98 -3.63 12.02
N ASP A 133 -14.99 -4.79 12.68
CA ASP A 133 -14.57 -6.05 12.05
C ASP A 133 -15.48 -6.43 10.88
N GLU A 134 -16.80 -6.18 11.00
CA GLU A 134 -17.75 -6.39 9.90
C GLU A 134 -17.45 -5.46 8.70
N GLU A 135 -17.07 -4.21 8.96
CA GLU A 135 -16.69 -3.25 7.91
C GLU A 135 -15.37 -3.64 7.26
N LYS A 136 -14.37 -4.16 8.02
CA LYS A 136 -13.11 -4.69 7.47
C LYS A 136 -13.36 -5.86 6.54
N VAL A 137 -14.19 -6.82 6.97
CA VAL A 137 -14.59 -7.96 6.13
C VAL A 137 -15.25 -7.45 4.85
N LYS A 138 -16.24 -6.53 4.98
CA LYS A 138 -16.93 -5.97 3.81
C LYS A 138 -15.98 -5.26 2.86
N ALA A 139 -15.06 -4.44 3.36
CA ALA A 139 -14.06 -3.76 2.53
C ALA A 139 -13.17 -4.76 1.77
N CYS A 140 -12.73 -5.83 2.42
CA CYS A 140 -11.96 -6.91 1.79
C CYS A 140 -12.77 -7.64 0.71
N GLU A 141 -14.06 -7.91 0.95
CA GLU A 141 -14.95 -8.53 -0.05
C GLU A 141 -15.12 -7.66 -1.30
N LEU A 142 -15.24 -6.32 -1.11
CA LEU A 142 -15.36 -5.36 -2.21
C LEU A 142 -14.06 -5.21 -3.02
N ALA A 143 -12.92 -5.50 -2.39
CA ALA A 143 -11.58 -5.36 -2.98
C ALA A 143 -11.11 -6.60 -3.76
N LYS A 144 -11.93 -7.63 -3.94
CA LYS A 144 -11.52 -8.92 -4.55
C LYS A 144 -10.96 -8.85 -5.97
N GLU A 145 -11.21 -7.77 -6.68
CA GLU A 145 -10.66 -7.54 -8.02
C GLU A 145 -9.22 -6.96 -7.99
N ALA A 146 -8.78 -6.45 -6.83
CA ALA A 146 -7.42 -5.97 -6.64
C ALA A 146 -6.43 -7.11 -6.33
N ASP A 147 -5.15 -6.80 -6.38
CA ASP A 147 -4.08 -7.78 -6.12
C ASP A 147 -3.76 -7.89 -4.62
N PHE A 148 -4.00 -6.80 -3.85
CA PHE A 148 -3.77 -6.74 -2.41
C PHE A 148 -4.86 -5.95 -1.70
N VAL A 149 -5.12 -6.31 -0.45
CA VAL A 149 -5.69 -5.42 0.56
C VAL A 149 -4.58 -4.92 1.49
N LYS A 150 -4.66 -3.66 1.92
CA LYS A 150 -3.67 -3.01 2.79
C LYS A 150 -4.36 -2.42 4.02
N THR A 151 -3.73 -2.57 5.19
CA THR A 151 -4.35 -2.17 6.46
C THR A 151 -4.56 -0.66 6.58
N SER A 152 -3.52 0.13 6.33
CA SER A 152 -3.48 1.52 6.84
C SER A 152 -2.69 2.46 5.94
N THR A 153 -3.04 3.75 6.02
CA THR A 153 -2.27 4.84 5.41
C THR A 153 -1.03 5.20 6.23
N GLY A 154 -1.08 5.06 7.56
CA GLY A 154 -0.11 5.59 8.50
C GLY A 154 -0.33 7.08 8.88
N PHE A 155 -1.42 7.70 8.39
CA PHE A 155 -1.79 9.10 8.62
C PHE A 155 -3.09 9.26 9.42
N SER A 156 -3.61 8.16 9.96
CA SER A 156 -4.82 8.15 10.79
C SER A 156 -4.46 7.88 12.27
N THR A 157 -5.47 7.49 13.06
CA THR A 157 -5.35 7.28 14.51
C THR A 157 -4.66 5.99 14.91
N GLY A 158 -4.42 5.06 13.95
CA GLY A 158 -3.77 3.78 14.20
C GLY A 158 -3.10 3.22 12.95
N GLY A 159 -2.28 2.18 13.15
CA GLY A 159 -1.57 1.44 12.11
C GLY A 159 -2.00 -0.02 12.05
N ALA A 160 -1.14 -0.87 11.48
CA ALA A 160 -1.38 -2.31 11.38
C ALA A 160 -1.44 -2.98 12.75
N LYS A 161 -2.37 -3.93 12.87
CA LYS A 161 -2.48 -4.84 14.01
C LYS A 161 -2.53 -6.27 13.51
N ALA A 162 -1.91 -7.20 14.24
CA ALA A 162 -1.87 -8.61 13.84
C ALA A 162 -3.27 -9.23 13.72
N GLU A 163 -4.19 -8.85 14.62
CA GLU A 163 -5.59 -9.30 14.56
C GLU A 163 -6.30 -8.83 13.29
N ASP A 164 -6.06 -7.58 12.83
CA ASP A 164 -6.62 -7.06 11.60
C ASP A 164 -6.06 -7.78 10.37
N VAL A 165 -4.74 -8.02 10.36
CA VAL A 165 -4.07 -8.77 9.29
C VAL A 165 -4.63 -10.20 9.19
N ALA A 166 -4.81 -10.90 10.34
CA ALA A 166 -5.38 -12.24 10.37
C ALA A 166 -6.83 -12.27 9.85
N LEU A 167 -7.64 -11.27 10.24
CA LEU A 167 -9.02 -11.12 9.75
C LEU A 167 -9.06 -10.88 8.23
N MET A 168 -8.20 -9.98 7.74
CA MET A 168 -8.08 -9.69 6.31
C MET A 168 -7.63 -10.93 5.52
N ARG A 169 -6.58 -11.64 5.99
CA ARG A 169 -6.10 -12.88 5.37
C ARG A 169 -7.19 -13.94 5.31
N LYS A 170 -7.92 -14.14 6.41
CA LYS A 170 -9.05 -15.08 6.46
C LYS A 170 -10.15 -14.72 5.44
N THR A 171 -10.38 -13.43 5.22
CA THR A 171 -11.44 -12.94 4.33
C THR A 171 -11.06 -13.06 2.85
N VAL A 172 -9.81 -12.73 2.50
CA VAL A 172 -9.39 -12.71 1.09
C VAL A 172 -8.85 -14.07 0.61
N GLY A 173 -8.51 -14.98 1.52
CA GLY A 173 -7.91 -16.27 1.16
C GLY A 173 -6.43 -16.14 0.76
N ASP A 174 -5.90 -17.15 0.07
CA ASP A 174 -4.47 -17.23 -0.29
C ASP A 174 -4.15 -16.59 -1.65
N ASP A 175 -5.16 -16.39 -2.50
CA ASP A 175 -4.99 -15.87 -3.86
C ASP A 175 -4.71 -14.36 -3.91
N MET A 176 -4.98 -13.63 -2.83
CA MET A 176 -4.80 -12.19 -2.74
C MET A 176 -3.74 -11.83 -1.69
N GLY A 177 -2.92 -10.84 -1.98
CA GLY A 177 -1.93 -10.33 -1.03
C GLY A 177 -2.56 -9.56 0.15
N VAL A 178 -1.91 -9.60 1.32
CA VAL A 178 -2.23 -8.73 2.46
C VAL A 178 -1.00 -7.91 2.79
N LYS A 179 -1.12 -6.57 2.75
CA LYS A 179 -0.04 -5.65 3.14
C LYS A 179 -0.35 -5.03 4.49
N ALA A 180 0.54 -5.22 5.45
CA ALA A 180 0.50 -4.52 6.74
C ALA A 180 1.33 -3.23 6.65
N SER A 181 0.80 -2.10 7.14
CA SER A 181 1.51 -0.81 7.13
C SER A 181 1.09 0.11 8.26
N GLY A 182 2.00 1.02 8.64
CA GLY A 182 1.81 1.94 9.76
C GLY A 182 2.12 1.29 11.11
N GLY A 183 3.01 1.93 11.88
CA GLY A 183 3.34 1.47 13.24
C GLY A 183 4.25 0.23 13.32
N ILE A 184 4.94 -0.15 12.23
CA ILE A 184 5.86 -1.29 12.22
C ILE A 184 7.29 -0.75 12.27
N HIS A 185 7.97 -0.92 13.41
CA HIS A 185 9.27 -0.32 13.68
C HIS A 185 10.35 -1.32 14.10
N THR A 186 9.97 -2.51 14.57
CA THR A 186 10.90 -3.54 15.05
C THR A 186 10.76 -4.85 14.29
N ALA A 187 11.78 -5.72 14.39
CA ALA A 187 11.76 -7.04 13.77
C ALA A 187 10.63 -7.92 14.36
N GLU A 188 10.33 -7.77 15.65
CA GLU A 188 9.28 -8.50 16.35
C GLU A 188 7.89 -8.09 15.82
N GLU A 189 7.65 -6.77 15.66
CA GLU A 189 6.39 -6.26 15.08
C GLU A 189 6.23 -6.74 13.63
N ALA A 190 7.29 -6.65 12.83
CA ALA A 190 7.28 -7.14 11.45
C ALA A 190 6.98 -8.64 11.37
N GLN A 191 7.62 -9.46 12.22
CA GLN A 191 7.38 -10.89 12.27
C GLN A 191 5.94 -11.21 12.71
N ALA A 192 5.39 -10.49 13.68
CA ALA A 192 4.00 -10.66 14.11
C ALA A 192 3.00 -10.42 12.96
N MET A 193 3.25 -9.42 12.10
CA MET A 193 2.41 -9.19 10.91
C MET A 193 2.52 -10.34 9.90
N ILE A 194 3.74 -10.86 9.68
CA ILE A 194 3.97 -12.00 8.77
C ILE A 194 3.28 -13.25 9.30
N ASP A 195 3.42 -13.55 10.59
CA ASP A 195 2.80 -14.71 11.24
C ASP A 195 1.26 -14.62 11.20
N ALA A 196 0.72 -13.41 11.23
CA ALA A 196 -0.72 -13.15 11.04
C ALA A 196 -1.20 -13.27 9.58
N GLY A 197 -0.28 -13.46 8.62
CA GLY A 197 -0.61 -13.67 7.20
C GLY A 197 -0.31 -12.51 6.26
N ALA A 198 0.46 -11.49 6.70
CA ALA A 198 0.92 -10.47 5.77
C ALA A 198 1.95 -11.04 4.79
N SER A 199 1.78 -10.73 3.51
CA SER A 199 2.72 -11.07 2.45
C SER A 199 3.56 -9.86 2.00
N ARG A 200 3.27 -8.66 2.54
CA ARG A 200 3.99 -7.41 2.28
C ARG A 200 3.94 -6.50 3.51
N LEU A 201 4.99 -5.73 3.75
CA LEU A 201 5.11 -4.79 4.86
C LEU A 201 5.46 -3.39 4.34
N GLY A 202 4.68 -2.38 4.69
CA GLY A 202 4.97 -0.98 4.38
C GLY A 202 5.51 -0.26 5.62
N THR A 203 6.77 0.14 5.59
CA THR A 203 7.43 0.82 6.71
C THR A 203 8.55 1.76 6.26
N SER A 204 8.81 2.80 7.04
CA SER A 204 10.00 3.67 6.90
C SER A 204 11.19 3.18 7.74
N ALA A 205 10.99 2.19 8.62
CA ALA A 205 11.99 1.67 9.53
C ALA A 205 12.67 0.38 9.03
N THR A 206 12.64 0.12 7.71
CA THR A 206 13.08 -1.15 7.12
C THR A 206 14.49 -1.52 7.53
N LEU A 207 15.45 -0.58 7.51
CA LEU A 207 16.85 -0.87 7.89
C LEU A 207 16.96 -1.32 9.35
N ALA A 208 16.28 -0.64 10.27
CA ALA A 208 16.27 -1.03 11.68
C ALA A 208 15.67 -2.44 11.88
N ILE A 209 14.60 -2.77 11.14
CA ILE A 209 13.95 -4.09 11.19
C ILE A 209 14.90 -5.20 10.72
N ILE A 210 15.72 -4.95 9.69
CA ILE A 210 16.68 -5.94 9.18
C ILE A 210 18.05 -5.88 9.86
N GLY A 211 18.22 -5.05 10.90
CA GLY A 211 19.45 -4.96 11.71
C GLY A 211 20.60 -4.18 11.04
N LYS A 212 20.28 -3.14 10.27
CA LYS A 212 21.24 -2.26 9.58
C LYS A 212 21.11 -0.81 9.98
#